data_2a1c63eaa0674f590c5d5254f5ca1f63
#
_entry.id   2a1c63eaa0674f590c5d5254f5ca1f63
#
_cell.length_a   1.000
_cell.length_b   1.000
_cell.length_c   1.000
_cell.angle_alpha   90.00
_cell.angle_beta   90.00
_cell.angle_gamma   90.00
#
_symmetry.space_group_name_H-M   'P 1'
#
loop_
_entity.id
_entity.type
_entity.pdbx_description
1 polymer ?
#
loop_
_entity_poly.entity_id
_entity_poly.type
_entity_poly.pdbx_seq_one_letter_code
_entity_poly.pdbx_strand_id
1 'polypeptide(L)'
;MRKLMLPLSVAATLLVIFLSSSDAQAQATRTWVSGVGDDANPCSRTAPCKTFAGAISKTAAGGEIDALDPAGYGGVTITKAITIDSGGGQVASILVSGTNGINAKPDRPASLYCATCA
;
A
#
# COMPACT_ATOMS: atom_id res chain seq x y z
N MET A 1 16.91 -55.91 -6.73
CA MET A 1 17.00 -54.45 -6.95
C MET A 1 15.60 -53.92 -7.30
N ARG A 2 14.92 -53.35 -6.35
CA ARG A 2 13.63 -52.70 -6.60
C ARG A 2 13.92 -51.28 -7.12
N LYS A 3 13.70 -51.07 -8.40
CA LYS A 3 13.69 -49.72 -8.99
C LYS A 3 12.47 -49.01 -8.42
N LEU A 4 12.68 -47.99 -7.57
CA LEU A 4 11.64 -47.05 -7.18
C LEU A 4 11.31 -46.20 -8.44
N MET A 5 10.32 -46.68 -9.20
CA MET A 5 9.68 -45.82 -10.18
C MET A 5 8.67 -44.93 -9.42
N LEU A 6 9.10 -43.72 -9.02
CA LEU A 6 8.16 -42.69 -8.64
C LEU A 6 7.27 -42.42 -9.86
N PRO A 7 5.95 -42.55 -9.75
CA PRO A 7 5.07 -42.27 -10.88
C PRO A 7 5.24 -40.81 -11.30
N LEU A 8 5.40 -40.60 -12.59
CA LEU A 8 5.59 -39.29 -13.22
C LEU A 8 4.49 -38.28 -12.82
N SER A 9 3.34 -38.76 -12.41
CA SER A 9 2.20 -37.99 -11.89
C SER A 9 2.49 -37.25 -10.57
N VAL A 10 3.31 -37.81 -9.69
CA VAL A 10 3.67 -37.18 -8.40
C VAL A 10 4.64 -36.02 -8.61
N ALA A 11 5.57 -36.15 -9.56
CA ALA A 11 6.50 -35.11 -9.92
C ALA A 11 5.77 -33.91 -10.57
N ALA A 12 4.76 -34.15 -11.40
CA ALA A 12 3.96 -33.13 -12.03
C ALA A 12 3.08 -32.36 -11.03
N THR A 13 2.50 -33.03 -10.03
CA THR A 13 1.71 -32.37 -8.97
C THR A 13 2.56 -31.50 -8.04
N LEU A 14 3.77 -31.95 -7.70
CA LEU A 14 4.72 -31.16 -6.91
C LEU A 14 5.18 -29.90 -7.67
N LEU A 15 5.39 -29.97 -8.97
CA LEU A 15 5.81 -28.82 -9.78
C LEU A 15 4.72 -27.72 -9.84
N VAL A 16 3.45 -28.10 -9.90
CA VAL A 16 2.31 -27.14 -9.94
C VAL A 16 2.17 -26.38 -8.62
N ILE A 17 2.51 -26.98 -7.48
CA ILE A 17 2.43 -26.33 -6.17
C ILE A 17 3.51 -25.24 -6.03
N PHE A 18 4.68 -25.39 -6.66
CA PHE A 18 5.74 -24.39 -6.62
C PHE A 18 5.50 -23.18 -7.54
N LEU A 19 4.61 -23.27 -8.54
CA LEU A 19 4.30 -22.16 -9.43
C LEU A 19 3.19 -21.25 -8.90
N SER A 20 2.54 -21.58 -7.82
CA SER A 20 1.47 -20.77 -7.20
C SER A 20 1.93 -19.97 -5.98
N SER A 21 3.20 -19.56 -5.91
CA SER A 21 3.63 -18.51 -5.01
C SER A 21 3.12 -17.16 -5.55
N SER A 22 1.84 -16.87 -5.33
CA SER A 22 1.38 -15.49 -5.36
C SER A 22 2.11 -14.76 -4.23
N ASP A 23 2.88 -13.74 -4.58
CA ASP A 23 3.46 -12.82 -3.63
C ASP A 23 2.32 -12.21 -2.81
N ALA A 24 2.04 -12.80 -1.65
CA ALA A 24 1.19 -12.20 -0.65
C ALA A 24 1.98 -11.00 -0.09
N GLN A 25 1.86 -9.84 -0.74
CA GLN A 25 2.41 -8.59 -0.21
C GLN A 25 1.60 -8.23 1.03
N ALA A 26 2.15 -8.54 2.20
CA ALA A 26 1.63 -8.05 3.45
C ALA A 26 1.72 -6.52 3.43
N GLN A 27 0.57 -5.83 3.43
CA GLN A 27 0.54 -4.38 3.50
C GLN A 27 1.08 -3.92 4.85
N ALA A 28 1.98 -2.93 4.82
CA ALA A 28 2.60 -2.39 6.02
C ALA A 28 1.59 -1.52 6.80
N THR A 29 1.62 -1.60 8.12
CA THR A 29 0.81 -0.72 8.98
C THR A 29 1.34 0.71 9.01
N ARG A 30 2.60 0.91 8.60
CA ARG A 30 3.24 2.22 8.49
C ARG A 30 4.11 2.26 7.23
N THR A 31 3.98 3.32 6.45
CA THR A 31 4.76 3.55 5.23
C THR A 31 5.29 4.97 5.21
N TRP A 32 6.29 5.21 4.38
CA TRP A 32 6.96 6.50 4.29
C TRP A 32 7.02 7.01 2.86
N VAL A 33 6.91 8.34 2.73
CA VAL A 33 7.11 9.06 1.48
C VAL A 33 8.24 10.07 1.62
N SER A 34 8.95 10.31 0.52
CA SER A 34 10.03 11.30 0.41
C SER A 34 10.03 11.95 -0.95
N GLY A 35 10.37 13.23 -1.03
CA GLY A 35 10.50 13.95 -2.29
C GLY A 35 11.54 13.35 -3.24
N VAL A 36 12.49 12.59 -2.72
CA VAL A 36 13.51 11.82 -3.46
C VAL A 36 13.20 10.32 -3.52
N GLY A 37 12.02 9.90 -3.06
CA GLY A 37 11.57 8.51 -3.09
C GLY A 37 11.21 8.00 -4.48
N ASP A 38 10.79 6.75 -4.55
CA ASP A 38 10.33 6.10 -5.78
C ASP A 38 9.14 5.18 -5.44
N ASP A 39 8.07 5.25 -6.22
CA ASP A 39 6.88 4.42 -6.00
C ASP A 39 7.09 2.93 -6.33
N ALA A 40 8.21 2.57 -6.96
CA ALA A 40 8.67 1.19 -7.08
C ALA A 40 9.16 0.60 -5.75
N ASN A 41 9.58 1.45 -4.80
CA ASN A 41 10.07 1.05 -3.48
C ASN A 41 8.96 0.43 -2.61
N PRO A 42 9.32 -0.35 -1.58
CA PRO A 42 8.37 -0.90 -0.63
C PRO A 42 7.73 0.13 0.31
N CYS A 43 8.03 1.42 0.18
CA CYS A 43 7.64 2.50 1.08
C CYS A 43 8.11 2.30 2.53
N SER A 44 9.23 1.64 2.73
CA SER A 44 9.90 1.58 4.03
C SER A 44 10.62 2.89 4.34
N ARG A 45 11.04 3.10 5.61
CA ARG A 45 11.77 4.30 5.99
C ARG A 45 13.10 4.48 5.25
N THR A 46 13.75 3.38 4.87
CA THR A 46 15.03 3.38 4.12
C THR A 46 14.85 3.35 2.60
N ALA A 47 13.68 2.96 2.12
CA ALA A 47 13.30 2.95 0.71
C ALA A 47 11.87 3.52 0.57
N PRO A 48 11.72 4.86 0.72
CA PRO A 48 10.42 5.51 0.73
C PRO A 48 9.80 5.59 -0.66
N CYS A 49 8.49 5.70 -0.70
CA CYS A 49 7.75 6.02 -1.91
C CYS A 49 7.86 7.52 -2.24
N LYS A 50 7.55 7.88 -3.48
CA LYS A 50 7.56 9.27 -3.92
C LYS A 50 6.23 9.97 -3.69
N THR A 51 5.12 9.25 -3.81
CA THR A 51 3.77 9.84 -3.77
C THR A 51 2.87 9.21 -2.72
N PHE A 52 1.88 9.95 -2.26
CA PHE A 52 0.83 9.40 -1.41
C PHE A 52 0.03 8.31 -2.13
N ALA A 53 -0.18 8.44 -3.44
CA ALA A 53 -0.86 7.42 -4.24
C ALA A 53 -0.07 6.10 -4.29
N GLY A 54 1.25 6.17 -4.40
CA GLY A 54 2.13 5.00 -4.32
C GLY A 54 2.11 4.35 -2.94
N ALA A 55 2.18 5.17 -1.89
CA ALA A 55 2.19 4.69 -0.51
C ALA A 55 0.88 4.05 -0.08
N ILE A 56 -0.28 4.63 -0.43
CA ILE A 56 -1.59 4.12 0.01
C ILE A 56 -1.86 2.71 -0.52
N SER A 57 -1.33 2.36 -1.68
CA SER A 57 -1.46 1.01 -2.25
C SER A 57 -0.76 -0.06 -1.40
N LYS A 58 0.29 0.33 -0.67
CA LYS A 58 1.17 -0.53 0.13
C LYS A 58 0.89 -0.46 1.63
N THR A 59 0.01 0.46 2.05
CA THR A 59 -0.39 0.65 3.45
C THR A 59 -1.63 -0.16 3.77
N ALA A 60 -1.66 -0.83 4.90
CA ALA A 60 -2.84 -1.55 5.39
C ALA A 60 -3.98 -0.60 5.76
N ALA A 61 -5.22 -1.09 5.77
CA ALA A 61 -6.34 -0.33 6.32
C ALA A 61 -6.10 -0.03 7.81
N GLY A 62 -6.37 1.22 8.23
CA GLY A 62 -6.05 1.71 9.57
C GLY A 62 -4.58 2.07 9.77
N GLY A 63 -3.75 1.97 8.73
CA GLY A 63 -2.34 2.29 8.77
C GLY A 63 -2.05 3.79 8.62
N GLU A 64 -0.76 4.11 8.58
CA GLU A 64 -0.23 5.46 8.58
C GLU A 64 0.79 5.67 7.45
N ILE A 65 0.75 6.84 6.83
CA ILE A 65 1.73 7.28 5.83
C ILE A 65 2.42 8.52 6.37
N ASP A 66 3.74 8.44 6.57
CA ASP A 66 4.57 9.53 7.09
C ASP A 66 5.40 10.18 5.99
N ALA A 67 5.48 11.50 5.98
CA ALA A 67 6.44 12.23 5.16
C ALA A 67 7.80 12.32 5.87
N LEU A 68 8.88 12.02 5.17
CA LEU A 68 10.26 12.10 5.69
C LEU A 68 10.89 13.46 5.48
N ASP A 69 10.42 14.23 4.50
CA ASP A 69 10.98 15.53 4.12
C ASP A 69 9.89 16.48 3.61
N PRO A 70 10.15 17.79 3.57
CA PRO A 70 9.23 18.76 2.97
C PRO A 70 9.19 18.61 1.46
N ALA A 71 8.07 18.14 0.93
CA ALA A 71 7.90 17.96 -0.52
C ALA A 71 6.44 18.02 -0.96
N GLY A 72 6.22 18.00 -2.28
CA GLY A 72 4.92 17.78 -2.90
C GLY A 72 4.72 16.31 -3.23
N TYR A 73 3.71 15.70 -2.62
CA TYR A 73 3.47 14.26 -2.73
C TYR A 73 2.34 13.87 -3.67
N GLY A 74 1.82 14.85 -4.44
CA GLY A 74 0.74 14.63 -5.40
C GLY A 74 -0.61 14.34 -4.77
N GLY A 75 -1.62 14.20 -5.62
CA GLY A 75 -2.98 13.87 -5.18
C GLY A 75 -3.12 12.41 -4.75
N VAL A 76 -4.12 12.13 -3.93
CA VAL A 76 -4.41 10.78 -3.46
C VAL A 76 -5.92 10.51 -3.41
N THR A 77 -6.30 9.30 -3.81
CA THR A 77 -7.65 8.79 -3.61
C THR A 77 -7.65 7.84 -2.43
N ILE A 78 -8.36 8.23 -1.38
CA ILE A 78 -8.48 7.44 -0.15
C ILE A 78 -9.64 6.48 -0.30
N THR A 79 -9.35 5.19 -0.30
CA THR A 79 -10.32 4.09 -0.47
C THR A 79 -10.50 3.26 0.82
N LYS A 80 -9.71 3.54 1.84
CA LYS A 80 -9.68 2.82 3.12
C LYS A 80 -9.38 3.78 4.27
N ALA A 81 -9.65 3.39 5.49
CA ALA A 81 -9.22 4.15 6.66
C ALA A 81 -7.69 4.28 6.66
N ILE A 82 -7.17 5.51 6.75
CA ILE A 82 -5.74 5.82 6.69
C ILE A 82 -5.45 7.11 7.45
N THR A 83 -4.30 7.18 8.06
CA THR A 83 -3.72 8.41 8.61
C THR A 83 -2.60 8.90 7.70
N ILE A 84 -2.57 10.18 7.39
CA ILE A 84 -1.47 10.82 6.68
C ILE A 84 -0.87 11.87 7.60
N ASP A 85 0.40 11.70 7.95
CA ASP A 85 1.14 12.60 8.85
C ASP A 85 2.31 13.25 8.11
N SER A 86 2.55 14.51 8.41
CA SER A 86 3.68 15.27 7.88
C SER A 86 4.99 15.05 8.66
N GLY A 87 4.99 14.19 9.68
CA GLY A 87 6.22 13.82 10.40
C GLY A 87 6.77 14.89 11.34
N GLY A 88 5.91 15.60 12.08
CA GLY A 88 6.35 16.44 13.21
C GLY A 88 7.11 17.70 12.81
N GLY A 89 6.42 18.67 12.21
CA GLY A 89 6.96 20.00 11.90
C GLY A 89 7.44 20.19 10.47
N GLN A 90 7.23 19.22 9.61
CA GLN A 90 7.50 19.32 8.17
C GLN A 90 6.22 19.66 7.39
N VAL A 91 6.39 20.17 6.17
CA VAL A 91 5.28 20.52 5.28
C VAL A 91 5.17 19.45 4.20
N ALA A 92 4.17 18.58 4.32
CA ALA A 92 3.79 17.69 3.23
C ALA A 92 2.70 18.38 2.41
N SER A 93 2.98 18.69 1.14
CA SER A 93 2.07 19.44 0.28
C SER A 93 1.46 18.56 -0.80
N ILE A 94 0.23 18.90 -1.19
CA ILE A 94 -0.47 18.34 -2.33
C ILE A 94 -0.72 19.47 -3.31
N LEU A 95 0.02 19.48 -4.41
CA LEU A 95 -0.18 20.45 -5.47
C LEU A 95 -1.08 19.83 -6.55
N VAL A 96 -2.19 20.51 -6.82
CA VAL A 96 -3.16 20.10 -7.84
C VAL A 96 -3.55 21.28 -8.72
N SER A 97 -3.82 21.02 -9.98
CA SER A 97 -4.30 21.98 -10.93
C SER A 97 -5.63 21.50 -11.53
N GLY A 98 -6.70 22.22 -11.22
CA GLY A 98 -8.03 21.94 -11.77
C GLY A 98 -8.74 20.67 -11.28
N THR A 99 -8.22 20.03 -10.23
CA THR A 99 -8.80 18.80 -9.64
C THR A 99 -8.73 18.83 -8.11
N ASN A 100 -9.39 17.88 -7.46
CA ASN A 100 -9.27 17.72 -6.01
C ASN A 100 -7.95 17.02 -5.65
N GLY A 101 -7.23 17.55 -4.67
CA GLY A 101 -5.98 16.95 -4.18
C GLY A 101 -6.20 15.66 -3.39
N ILE A 102 -7.26 15.63 -2.61
CA ILE A 102 -7.67 14.45 -1.83
C ILE A 102 -9.09 14.08 -2.23
N ASN A 103 -9.26 12.85 -2.70
CA ASN A 103 -10.56 12.27 -2.97
C ASN A 103 -10.79 11.14 -1.97
N ALA A 104 -11.70 11.33 -1.03
CA ALA A 104 -12.12 10.27 -0.13
C ALA A 104 -13.28 9.50 -0.76
N LYS A 105 -13.04 8.24 -1.08
CA LYS A 105 -14.06 7.30 -1.53
C LYS A 105 -14.34 6.33 -0.39
N PRO A 106 -15.44 6.50 0.37
CA PRO A 106 -15.76 5.58 1.44
C PRO A 106 -16.01 4.18 0.86
N ASP A 107 -15.33 3.21 1.39
CA ASP A 107 -15.45 1.79 1.02
C ASP A 107 -16.80 1.18 1.48
N ARG A 108 -17.60 1.98 2.20
CA ARG A 108 -18.93 1.60 2.69
C ARG A 108 -19.97 2.64 2.29
N PRO A 109 -21.23 2.22 2.03
CA PRO A 109 -22.29 3.16 1.74
C PRO A 109 -22.45 4.16 2.91
N ALA A 110 -22.69 5.42 2.56
CA ALA A 110 -22.75 6.55 3.49
C ALA A 110 -23.72 6.34 4.69
N SER A 111 -24.66 5.42 4.58
CA SER A 111 -25.59 5.04 5.65
C SER A 111 -24.92 4.38 6.88
N LEU A 112 -23.69 3.90 6.76
CA LEU A 112 -22.94 3.27 7.85
C LEU A 112 -22.04 4.25 8.61
N TYR A 113 -21.83 5.47 8.08
CA TYR A 113 -21.02 6.49 8.75
C TYR A 113 -21.77 7.31 9.80
N CYS A 114 -23.09 7.24 9.83
CA CYS A 114 -23.94 8.05 10.70
C CYS A 114 -24.64 7.29 11.83
N ALA A 115 -24.25 6.06 12.16
CA ALA A 115 -24.84 5.36 13.30
C ALA A 115 -24.37 5.90 14.68
N THR A 116 -23.44 6.87 14.71
CA THR A 116 -22.92 7.43 15.97
C THR A 116 -22.67 8.95 15.90
N CYS A 117 -23.25 9.65 14.95
CA CYS A 117 -23.30 11.11 14.95
C CYS A 117 -24.58 11.56 15.68
N ALA A 118 -24.56 11.42 16.99
CA ALA A 118 -25.51 12.11 17.85
C ALA A 118 -24.89 13.40 18.35
#